data_9615347883169c739bb32c427fdef84f
#
_entry.id   9615347883169c739bb32c427fdef84f
#
_cell.length_a   1.000
_cell.length_b   1.000
_cell.length_c   1.000
_cell.angle_alpha   90.00
_cell.angle_beta   90.00
_cell.angle_gamma   90.00
#
_symmetry.space_group_name_H-M   'P 1'
#
loop_
_entity.id
_entity.type
_entity.pdbx_description
1 polymer ?
#
loop_
_entity_poly.entity_id
_entity_poly.type
_entity_poly.pdbx_seq_one_letter_code
_entity_poly.pdbx_strand_id
1 'polypeptide(L)'
;MPGALLIGCDAGTLNMPKIKGSHTAMKSGIIAAEVIENHISKNEDLSSYEDKFKNSWVYKELHQARNVKPSFQWGLIPAMIFTGIDQKLFGGKLPFTLQHKHADHETLIPAKDAKKIIYPKYDGVLTFDKPSSVYLSGTNHADDQPCHLLLNDKDLSTT
;
A
#
# COMPACT_ATOMS: atom_id res chain seq x y z
N MET A 1 17.26 -3.96 -8.27
CA MET A 1 18.05 -3.04 -9.10
C MET A 1 19.39 -2.88 -8.40
N PRO A 2 20.52 -3.11 -9.05
CA PRO A 2 21.83 -2.92 -8.41
C PRO A 2 21.99 -1.49 -7.92
N GLY A 3 22.55 -1.32 -6.71
CA GLY A 3 22.80 -0.01 -6.12
C GLY A 3 21.58 0.69 -5.49
N ALA A 4 20.43 0.00 -5.33
CA ALA A 4 19.23 0.57 -4.72
C ALA A 4 18.52 -0.44 -3.81
N LEU A 5 17.94 0.05 -2.73
CA LEU A 5 17.09 -0.73 -1.79
C LEU A 5 15.72 -0.09 -1.70
N LEU A 6 14.68 -0.91 -1.71
CA LEU A 6 13.30 -0.48 -1.50
C LEU A 6 12.90 -0.81 -0.06
N ILE A 7 12.43 0.18 0.68
CA ILE A 7 12.08 0.07 2.10
C ILE A 7 10.70 0.69 2.39
N GLY A 8 10.15 0.40 3.54
CA GLY A 8 8.90 1.00 4.00
C GLY A 8 7.65 0.47 3.31
N CYS A 9 6.58 1.25 3.38
CA CYS A 9 5.28 0.84 2.85
C CYS A 9 5.30 0.63 1.33
N ASP A 10 6.14 1.36 0.59
CA ASP A 10 6.30 1.20 -0.85
C ASP A 10 6.95 -0.14 -1.23
N ALA A 11 7.72 -0.74 -0.31
CA ALA A 11 8.21 -2.11 -0.41
C ALA A 11 7.20 -3.18 0.02
N GLY A 12 5.94 -2.80 0.29
CA GLY A 12 4.89 -3.72 0.72
C GLY A 12 4.95 -4.12 2.20
N THR A 13 5.59 -3.34 3.06
CA THR A 13 5.73 -3.70 4.49
C THR A 13 4.52 -3.29 5.35
N LEU A 14 3.42 -2.84 4.76
CA LEU A 14 2.21 -2.53 5.50
C LEU A 14 1.52 -3.81 6.02
N ASN A 15 1.32 -3.90 7.33
CA ASN A 15 0.50 -4.96 7.90
C ASN A 15 -0.99 -4.60 7.77
N MET A 16 -1.64 -5.12 6.73
CA MET A 16 -3.04 -4.82 6.41
C MET A 16 -4.03 -5.15 7.54
N PRO A 17 -4.00 -6.33 8.19
CA PRO A 17 -4.91 -6.63 9.29
C PRO A 17 -4.82 -5.67 10.46
N LYS A 18 -3.64 -5.16 10.72
CA LYS A 18 -3.40 -4.18 11.81
C LYS A 18 -3.63 -2.74 11.36
N ILE A 19 -3.71 -2.48 10.06
CA ILE A 19 -3.75 -1.15 9.45
C ILE A 19 -2.57 -0.29 9.96
N LYS A 20 -1.41 -0.91 10.13
CA LYS A 20 -0.20 -0.29 10.69
C LYS A 20 1.02 -0.68 9.87
N GLY A 21 1.77 0.33 9.44
CA GLY A 21 3.00 0.17 8.68
C GLY A 21 4.22 0.84 9.30
N SER A 22 4.03 1.78 10.25
CA SER A 22 5.15 2.57 10.77
C SER A 22 6.24 1.71 11.41
N HIS A 23 5.88 0.75 12.25
CA HIS A 23 6.85 -0.13 12.93
C HIS A 23 7.60 -1.04 11.96
N THR A 24 6.92 -1.56 10.94
CA THR A 24 7.52 -2.40 9.91
C THR A 24 8.38 -1.59 8.94
N ALA A 25 7.94 -0.39 8.58
CA ALA A 25 8.70 0.55 7.76
C ALA A 25 10.00 0.98 8.47
N MET A 26 9.92 1.36 9.75
CA MET A 26 11.08 1.72 10.55
C MET A 26 12.08 0.57 10.64
N LYS A 27 11.62 -0.65 10.92
CA LYS A 27 12.53 -1.81 10.99
C LYS A 27 13.15 -2.15 9.65
N SER A 28 12.42 -2.03 8.54
CA SER A 28 13.00 -2.20 7.20
C SER A 28 14.11 -1.18 6.92
N GLY A 29 13.91 0.08 7.34
CA GLY A 29 14.92 1.12 7.25
C GLY A 29 16.17 0.82 8.10
N ILE A 30 15.99 0.31 9.33
CA ILE A 30 17.11 -0.11 10.18
C ILE A 30 17.92 -1.23 9.52
N ILE A 31 17.26 -2.25 8.97
CA ILE A 31 17.94 -3.35 8.27
C ILE A 31 18.70 -2.82 7.04
N ALA A 32 18.10 -1.89 6.29
CA ALA A 32 18.75 -1.26 5.15
C ALA A 32 20.01 -0.47 5.56
N ALA A 33 19.92 0.30 6.65
CA ALA A 33 21.06 1.06 7.17
C ALA A 33 22.22 0.14 7.57
N GLU A 34 21.94 -0.97 8.27
CA GLU A 34 22.95 -1.97 8.63
C GLU A 34 23.62 -2.62 7.40
N VAL A 35 22.84 -2.84 6.33
CA VAL A 35 23.38 -3.41 5.07
C VAL A 35 24.23 -2.40 4.35
N ILE A 36 23.80 -1.14 4.26
CA ILE A 36 24.55 -0.07 3.62
C ILE A 36 25.87 0.19 4.36
N GLU A 37 25.84 0.22 5.69
CA GLU A 37 27.05 0.36 6.50
C GLU A 37 28.07 -0.76 6.20
N ASN A 38 27.61 -2.00 6.17
CA ASN A 38 28.48 -3.13 5.82
C ASN A 38 28.96 -3.08 4.37
N HIS A 39 28.14 -2.61 3.45
CA HIS A 39 28.53 -2.41 2.06
C HIS A 39 29.68 -1.39 1.95
N ILE A 40 29.56 -0.26 2.63
CA ILE A 40 30.56 0.81 2.60
C ILE A 40 31.85 0.38 3.33
N SER A 41 31.72 -0.23 4.52
CA SER A 41 32.86 -0.54 5.38
C SER A 41 33.59 -1.85 5.03
N LYS A 42 32.85 -2.85 4.51
CA LYS A 42 33.36 -4.21 4.27
C LYS A 42 33.19 -4.69 2.83
N ASN A 43 32.63 -3.86 1.95
CA ASN A 43 32.31 -4.22 0.57
C ASN A 43 31.38 -5.45 0.45
N GLU A 44 30.46 -5.62 1.42
CA GLU A 44 29.42 -6.64 1.34
C GLU A 44 28.37 -6.29 0.26
N ASP A 45 27.79 -7.31 -0.38
CA ASP A 45 26.77 -7.08 -1.40
C ASP A 45 25.45 -6.59 -0.77
N LEU A 46 24.80 -5.60 -1.38
CA LEU A 46 23.49 -5.09 -0.99
C LEU A 46 22.39 -6.16 -1.07
N SER A 47 22.57 -7.23 -1.83
CA SER A 47 21.65 -8.38 -1.88
C SER A 47 21.46 -9.05 -0.51
N SER A 48 22.40 -8.90 0.42
CA SER A 48 22.28 -9.35 1.82
C SER A 48 21.08 -8.76 2.56
N TYR A 49 20.49 -7.67 2.05
CA TYR A 49 19.26 -7.08 2.57
C TYR A 49 18.08 -8.06 2.55
N GLU A 50 17.91 -8.79 1.47
CA GLU A 50 16.81 -9.74 1.32
C GLU A 50 16.87 -10.83 2.40
N ASP A 51 18.05 -11.39 2.63
CA ASP A 51 18.25 -12.43 3.63
C ASP A 51 18.05 -11.90 5.07
N LYS A 52 18.58 -10.72 5.37
CA LYS A 52 18.39 -10.08 6.68
C LYS A 52 16.93 -9.74 6.93
N PHE A 53 16.23 -9.26 5.89
CA PHE A 53 14.80 -8.96 5.98
C PHE A 53 13.98 -10.23 6.21
N LYS A 54 14.20 -11.30 5.43
CA LYS A 54 13.51 -12.59 5.57
C LYS A 54 13.73 -13.24 6.95
N ASN A 55 14.88 -13.03 7.56
CA ASN A 55 15.19 -13.53 8.89
C ASN A 55 14.62 -12.66 10.03
N SER A 56 14.08 -11.49 9.71
CA SER A 56 13.54 -10.55 10.69
C SER A 56 12.15 -10.92 11.20
N TRP A 57 11.77 -10.34 12.34
CA TRP A 57 10.41 -10.47 12.86
C TRP A 57 9.37 -9.81 11.94
N VAL A 58 9.77 -8.77 11.18
CA VAL A 58 8.88 -8.09 10.22
C VAL A 58 8.38 -9.07 9.16
N TYR A 59 9.30 -9.80 8.55
CA TYR A 59 8.93 -10.80 7.55
C TYR A 59 7.99 -11.85 8.13
N LYS A 60 8.27 -12.35 9.33
CA LYS A 60 7.41 -13.33 10.01
C LYS A 60 6.01 -12.81 10.23
N GLU A 61 5.89 -11.57 10.71
CA GLU A 61 4.59 -10.91 10.93
C GLU A 61 3.81 -10.72 9.62
N LEU A 62 4.46 -10.20 8.58
CA LEU A 62 3.83 -9.99 7.28
C LEU A 62 3.46 -11.30 6.59
N HIS A 63 4.32 -12.30 6.69
CA HIS A 63 4.05 -13.63 6.13
C HIS A 63 2.84 -14.31 6.79
N GLN A 64 2.67 -14.15 8.09
CA GLN A 64 1.48 -14.66 8.79
C GLN A 64 0.19 -13.94 8.32
N ALA A 65 0.27 -12.67 7.99
CA ALA A 65 -0.87 -11.86 7.55
C ALA A 65 -1.17 -11.96 6.03
N ARG A 66 -0.34 -12.64 5.24
CA ARG A 66 -0.33 -12.59 3.77
C ARG A 66 -1.65 -12.97 3.10
N ASN A 67 -2.42 -13.88 3.72
CA ASN A 67 -3.68 -14.38 3.16
C ASN A 67 -4.90 -13.52 3.52
N VAL A 68 -4.77 -12.60 4.47
CA VAL A 68 -5.92 -11.83 4.98
C VAL A 68 -6.49 -10.95 3.88
N LYS A 69 -5.70 -10.00 3.33
CA LYS A 69 -6.20 -9.09 2.28
C LYS A 69 -6.72 -9.83 1.06
N PRO A 70 -6.01 -10.81 0.48
CA PRO A 70 -6.49 -11.51 -0.70
C PRO A 70 -7.80 -12.28 -0.50
N SER A 71 -8.10 -12.73 0.71
CA SER A 71 -9.35 -13.45 0.98
C SER A 71 -10.59 -12.58 0.78
N PHE A 72 -10.48 -11.25 0.93
CA PHE A 72 -11.60 -10.34 0.76
C PHE A 72 -12.13 -10.24 -0.67
N GLN A 73 -11.41 -10.78 -1.67
CA GLN A 73 -11.96 -10.96 -3.02
C GLN A 73 -13.20 -11.85 -3.05
N TRP A 74 -13.43 -12.68 -2.04
CA TRP A 74 -14.60 -13.54 -1.90
C TRP A 74 -15.79 -12.85 -1.24
N GLY A 75 -15.65 -11.57 -0.85
CA GLY A 75 -16.61 -10.81 -0.09
C GLY A 75 -16.35 -10.87 1.41
N LEU A 76 -17.09 -10.03 2.16
CA LEU A 76 -16.82 -9.81 3.58
C LEU A 76 -16.98 -11.08 4.44
N ILE A 77 -18.12 -11.75 4.33
CA ILE A 77 -18.45 -12.89 5.22
C ILE A 77 -17.51 -14.09 5.00
N PRO A 78 -17.29 -14.59 3.76
CA PRO A 78 -16.34 -15.67 3.52
C PRO A 78 -14.91 -15.31 3.93
N ALA A 79 -14.48 -14.06 3.70
CA ALA A 79 -13.16 -13.59 4.11
C ALA A 79 -13.00 -13.60 5.63
N MET A 80 -13.99 -13.16 6.38
CA MET A 80 -13.95 -13.18 7.85
C MET A 80 -13.84 -14.61 8.39
N ILE A 81 -14.63 -15.54 7.86
CA ILE A 81 -14.59 -16.95 8.26
C ILE A 81 -13.20 -17.54 7.95
N PHE A 82 -12.74 -17.39 6.73
CA PHE A 82 -11.43 -17.88 6.31
C PHE A 82 -10.30 -17.28 7.16
N THR A 83 -10.31 -15.96 7.34
CA THR A 83 -9.29 -15.27 8.15
C THR A 83 -9.34 -15.74 9.60
N GLY A 84 -10.52 -15.93 10.18
CA GLY A 84 -10.68 -16.48 11.52
C GLY A 84 -10.04 -17.86 11.65
N ILE A 85 -10.27 -18.74 10.69
CA ILE A 85 -9.68 -20.07 10.64
C ILE A 85 -8.17 -19.98 10.46
N ASP A 86 -7.69 -19.27 9.44
CA ASP A 86 -6.26 -19.11 9.15
C ASP A 86 -5.48 -18.56 10.36
N GLN A 87 -5.97 -17.48 10.97
CA GLN A 87 -5.26 -16.80 12.05
C GLN A 87 -5.40 -17.52 13.41
N LYS A 88 -6.58 -18.07 13.72
CA LYS A 88 -6.85 -18.69 15.03
C LYS A 88 -6.40 -20.15 15.12
N LEU A 89 -6.64 -20.95 14.08
CA LEU A 89 -6.32 -22.36 14.08
C LEU A 89 -4.92 -22.63 13.51
N PHE A 90 -4.53 -21.92 12.45
CA PHE A 90 -3.25 -22.15 11.77
C PHE A 90 -2.20 -21.08 12.05
N GLY A 91 -2.53 -20.00 12.77
CA GLY A 91 -1.59 -18.91 13.08
C GLY A 91 -1.00 -18.24 11.84
N GLY A 92 -1.76 -18.18 10.72
CA GLY A 92 -1.29 -17.63 9.45
C GLY A 92 -0.26 -18.52 8.72
N LYS A 93 -0.18 -19.81 9.07
CA LYS A 93 0.84 -20.75 8.54
C LYS A 93 0.29 -21.73 7.51
N LEU A 94 -0.82 -21.40 6.84
CA LEU A 94 -1.30 -22.24 5.75
C LEU A 94 -0.20 -22.43 4.68
N PRO A 95 -0.10 -23.63 4.03
CA PRO A 95 0.99 -23.96 3.11
C PRO A 95 0.90 -23.24 1.76
N PHE A 96 -0.09 -22.40 1.56
CA PHE A 96 -0.32 -21.65 0.32
C PHE A 96 -0.46 -20.16 0.59
N THR A 97 -0.28 -19.35 -0.45
CA THR A 97 -0.51 -17.92 -0.46
C THR A 97 -1.59 -17.60 -1.50
N LEU A 98 -2.64 -16.93 -1.04
CA LEU A 98 -3.69 -16.42 -1.93
C LEU A 98 -3.13 -15.29 -2.78
N GLN A 99 -3.51 -15.27 -4.05
CA GLN A 99 -3.12 -14.23 -4.98
C GLN A 99 -4.34 -13.46 -5.47
N HIS A 100 -4.16 -12.17 -5.77
CA HIS A 100 -5.15 -11.40 -6.50
C HIS A 100 -5.22 -11.86 -7.95
N LYS A 101 -6.43 -12.04 -8.48
CA LYS A 101 -6.65 -12.49 -9.85
C LYS A 101 -6.47 -11.37 -10.88
N HIS A 102 -6.69 -10.14 -10.44
CA HIS A 102 -6.68 -8.95 -11.29
C HIS A 102 -5.80 -7.88 -10.65
N ALA A 103 -5.17 -7.06 -11.46
CA ALA A 103 -4.49 -5.86 -11.00
C ALA A 103 -5.54 -4.82 -10.51
N ASP A 104 -5.15 -3.93 -9.58
CA ASP A 104 -6.10 -2.98 -8.99
C ASP A 104 -6.77 -2.09 -10.04
N HIS A 105 -6.05 -1.67 -11.08
CA HIS A 105 -6.60 -0.85 -12.16
C HIS A 105 -7.61 -1.59 -13.06
N GLU A 106 -7.54 -2.92 -13.14
CA GLU A 106 -8.49 -3.73 -13.91
C GLU A 106 -9.85 -3.87 -13.23
N THR A 107 -9.94 -3.51 -11.95
CA THR A 107 -11.19 -3.57 -11.18
C THR A 107 -12.03 -2.29 -11.29
N LEU A 108 -11.51 -1.27 -11.95
CA LEU A 108 -12.23 -0.02 -12.17
C LEU A 108 -13.36 -0.22 -13.19
N ILE A 109 -14.52 0.31 -12.86
CA ILE A 109 -15.68 0.32 -13.76
C ILE A 109 -15.54 1.52 -14.70
N PRO A 110 -15.72 1.34 -16.04
CA PRO A 110 -15.77 2.46 -16.96
C PRO A 110 -16.78 3.52 -16.50
N ALA A 111 -16.47 4.80 -16.65
CA ALA A 111 -17.29 5.90 -16.14
C ALA A 111 -18.73 5.86 -16.68
N LYS A 112 -18.93 5.43 -17.94
CA LYS A 112 -20.25 5.26 -18.57
C LYS A 112 -21.12 4.19 -17.90
N ASP A 113 -20.52 3.19 -17.26
CA ASP A 113 -21.20 2.05 -16.63
C ASP A 113 -21.33 2.25 -15.10
N ALA A 114 -20.63 3.26 -14.56
CA ALA A 114 -20.63 3.56 -13.15
C ALA A 114 -21.92 4.26 -12.72
N LYS A 115 -22.46 3.87 -11.57
CA LYS A 115 -23.62 4.57 -10.98
C LYS A 115 -23.21 6.00 -10.65
N LYS A 116 -24.01 6.96 -11.14
CA LYS A 116 -23.81 8.38 -10.80
C LYS A 116 -24.04 8.57 -9.30
N ILE A 117 -23.01 9.01 -8.59
CA ILE A 117 -23.11 9.36 -7.17
C ILE A 117 -23.61 10.79 -7.07
N ILE A 118 -24.74 10.97 -6.38
CA ILE A 118 -25.30 12.30 -6.10
C ILE A 118 -24.84 12.68 -4.69
N TYR A 119 -23.88 13.59 -4.63
CA TYR A 119 -23.42 14.13 -3.35
C TYR A 119 -24.36 15.24 -2.87
N PRO A 120 -24.62 15.35 -1.56
CA PRO A 120 -25.32 16.50 -1.01
C PRO A 120 -24.55 17.79 -1.32
N LYS A 121 -25.26 18.90 -1.48
CA LYS A 121 -24.61 20.20 -1.63
C LYS A 121 -23.84 20.54 -0.36
N TYR A 122 -22.68 21.18 -0.54
CA TYR A 122 -21.91 21.71 0.59
C TYR A 122 -22.71 22.81 1.31
N ASP A 123 -22.51 22.90 2.62
CA ASP A 123 -23.24 23.82 3.50
C ASP A 123 -22.44 25.11 3.83
N GLY A 124 -21.18 25.16 3.47
CA GLY A 124 -20.27 26.27 3.77
C GLY A 124 -19.82 26.35 5.22
N VAL A 125 -20.17 25.36 6.06
CA VAL A 125 -19.82 25.31 7.48
C VAL A 125 -18.94 24.09 7.78
N LEU A 126 -19.43 22.90 7.47
CA LEU A 126 -18.68 21.65 7.64
C LEU A 126 -18.13 21.12 6.30
N THR A 127 -18.81 21.46 5.21
CA THR A 127 -18.45 21.06 3.86
C THR A 127 -18.35 22.26 2.94
N PHE A 128 -17.34 22.29 2.09
CA PHE A 128 -17.02 23.40 1.22
C PHE A 128 -16.92 22.94 -0.24
N ASP A 129 -17.01 23.89 -1.17
CA ASP A 129 -16.67 23.65 -2.57
C ASP A 129 -15.19 23.27 -2.73
N LYS A 130 -14.83 22.74 -3.90
CA LYS A 130 -13.45 22.29 -4.15
C LYS A 130 -12.41 23.39 -4.00
N PRO A 131 -12.59 24.60 -4.59
CA PRO A 131 -11.64 25.71 -4.41
C PRO A 131 -11.48 26.12 -2.94
N SER A 132 -12.58 26.26 -2.21
CA SER A 132 -12.54 26.61 -0.78
C SER A 132 -11.88 25.52 0.05
N SER A 133 -12.13 24.24 -0.24
CA SER A 133 -11.48 23.13 0.45
C SER A 133 -9.97 23.11 0.22
N VAL A 134 -9.51 23.37 -1.01
CA VAL A 134 -8.08 23.48 -1.32
C VAL A 134 -7.44 24.65 -0.58
N TYR A 135 -8.08 25.82 -0.58
CA TYR A 135 -7.59 26.99 0.15
C TYR A 135 -7.48 26.71 1.67
N LEU A 136 -8.54 26.16 2.26
CA LEU A 136 -8.59 25.88 3.69
C LEU A 136 -7.63 24.75 4.13
N SER A 137 -7.23 23.88 3.21
CA SER A 137 -6.24 22.81 3.50
C SER A 137 -4.85 23.35 3.84
N GLY A 138 -4.56 24.61 3.49
CA GLY A 138 -3.24 25.21 3.68
C GLY A 138 -2.14 24.57 2.84
N THR A 139 -2.51 23.81 1.81
CA THR A 139 -1.55 23.16 0.91
C THR A 139 -0.80 24.23 0.12
N ASN A 140 0.52 24.20 0.18
CA ASN A 140 1.39 25.12 -0.55
C ASN A 140 2.33 24.31 -1.45
N HIS A 141 2.20 24.52 -2.75
CA HIS A 141 3.04 23.92 -3.78
C HIS A 141 3.84 25.00 -4.50
N ALA A 142 5.01 24.64 -5.04
CA ALA A 142 5.74 25.52 -5.95
C ALA A 142 4.93 25.71 -7.25
N ASP A 143 4.88 26.94 -7.78
CA ASP A 143 4.08 27.26 -8.98
C ASP A 143 4.54 26.48 -10.22
N ASP A 144 5.81 26.11 -10.27
CA ASP A 144 6.46 25.35 -11.35
C ASP A 144 6.59 23.84 -11.04
N GLN A 145 5.96 23.36 -9.97
CA GLN A 145 6.01 21.94 -9.62
C GLN A 145 5.38 21.08 -10.73
N PRO A 146 6.11 20.14 -11.31
CA PRO A 146 5.55 19.26 -12.33
C PRO A 146 4.41 18.40 -11.76
N CYS A 147 3.35 18.21 -12.53
CA CYS A 147 2.29 17.28 -12.19
C CYS A 147 2.82 15.84 -12.17
N HIS A 148 2.62 15.13 -11.06
CA HIS A 148 3.00 13.71 -10.94
C HIS A 148 2.00 12.77 -11.63
N LEU A 149 0.78 13.24 -11.89
CA LEU A 149 -0.23 12.50 -12.66
C LEU A 149 -0.30 13.07 -14.07
N LEU A 150 -0.15 12.21 -15.04
CA LEU A 150 -0.27 12.56 -16.46
C LEU A 150 -1.49 11.85 -17.03
N LEU A 151 -2.30 12.58 -17.80
CA LEU A 151 -3.39 12.02 -18.58
C LEU A 151 -2.85 11.60 -19.96
N ASN A 152 -3.03 10.34 -20.31
CA ASN A 152 -2.69 9.85 -21.65
C ASN A 152 -3.62 10.45 -22.72
N ASP A 153 -4.87 10.69 -22.35
CA ASP A 153 -5.87 11.35 -23.17
C ASP A 153 -6.51 12.49 -22.38
N LYS A 154 -6.30 13.73 -22.82
CA LYS A 154 -6.79 14.93 -22.16
C LYS A 154 -8.30 15.12 -22.31
N ASP A 155 -8.92 14.48 -23.30
CA ASP A 155 -10.35 14.63 -23.59
C ASP A 155 -11.20 13.64 -22.77
N LEU A 156 -10.58 12.70 -22.07
CA LEU A 156 -11.26 11.71 -21.22
C LEU A 156 -12.14 12.36 -20.13
N SER A 157 -11.85 13.57 -19.69
CA SER A 157 -12.63 14.28 -18.67
C SER A 157 -13.86 14.99 -19.23
N THR A 158 -14.00 15.09 -20.56
CA THR A 158 -15.07 15.79 -21.24
C THR A 158 -16.10 14.87 -21.90
N THR A 159 -15.84 13.56 -21.90
CA THR A 159 -16.74 12.49 -22.37
C THR A 159 -17.46 11.82 -21.21
#